data_1ad89f522e3e59c79179275f26e3ffb0
#
_entry.id   1ad89f522e3e59c79179275f26e3ffb0
#
_cell.length_a   1.000
_cell.length_b   1.000
_cell.length_c   1.000
_cell.angle_alpha   90.00
_cell.angle_beta   90.00
_cell.angle_gamma   90.00
#
_symmetry.space_group_name_H-M   'P 1'
#
loop_
_entity.id
_entity.type
_entity.pdbx_description
1 polymer ?
#
loop_
_entity_poly.entity_id
_entity_poly.type
_entity_poly.pdbx_seq_one_letter_code
_entity_poly.pdbx_strand_id
1 'polypeptide(L)'
;MKGEKTLKFDRGKSKATAIALFLMFAMAISLVALPSATAQDTRKTYPFIGAVPNPVGVNQEVLLHVGITHPLYNTADGWEGLTVTVTRPDGVVETLGPYRTDSTGGTGGVYVPTMAGNYTLQTHFPEQVNPRRVTRVSPPTEAGTVMLASDSDIVTLVVQEESIQYYPAHPLPT
;
A
#
# COMPACT_ATOMS: atom_id res chain seq x y z
N MET A 1 -69.34 50.39 30.31
CA MET A 1 -69.44 48.94 29.94
C MET A 1 -68.21 48.58 29.05
N LYS A 2 -67.30 47.85 29.64
CA LYS A 2 -66.02 47.53 29.01
C LYS A 2 -66.19 46.09 28.43
N GLY A 3 -66.16 45.95 27.06
CA GLY A 3 -66.31 44.68 26.41
C GLY A 3 -65.04 43.88 26.49
N GLU A 4 -65.11 42.74 27.13
CA GLU A 4 -64.09 41.73 27.26
C GLU A 4 -63.96 40.92 25.93
N LYS A 5 -62.87 41.08 25.19
CA LYS A 5 -62.58 40.28 24.00
C LYS A 5 -61.93 38.98 24.44
N THR A 6 -62.72 37.90 24.48
CA THR A 6 -62.17 36.56 24.66
C THR A 6 -61.45 36.10 23.40
N LEU A 7 -60.14 35.89 23.48
CA LEU A 7 -59.32 35.29 22.45
C LEU A 7 -59.66 33.79 22.38
N LYS A 8 -60.43 33.39 21.35
CA LYS A 8 -60.64 31.97 21.02
C LYS A 8 -59.35 31.39 20.40
N PHE A 9 -58.64 30.66 21.17
CA PHE A 9 -57.49 29.87 20.67
C PHE A 9 -58.02 28.71 19.82
N ASP A 10 -57.73 28.74 18.52
CA ASP A 10 -58.11 27.68 17.55
C ASP A 10 -57.22 26.43 17.76
N ARG A 11 -57.70 25.47 18.56
CA ARG A 11 -56.99 24.24 18.97
C ARG A 11 -56.53 23.36 17.79
N GLY A 12 -57.11 23.54 16.60
CA GLY A 12 -56.75 22.77 15.41
C GLY A 12 -55.45 23.28 14.77
N LYS A 13 -55.28 24.62 14.70
CA LYS A 13 -54.08 25.27 14.15
C LYS A 13 -52.85 25.09 15.04
N SER A 14 -53.05 25.07 16.36
CA SER A 14 -51.92 24.88 17.29
C SER A 14 -51.34 23.46 17.23
N LYS A 15 -52.16 22.43 16.99
CA LYS A 15 -51.66 21.05 16.82
C LYS A 15 -50.87 20.88 15.55
N ALA A 16 -51.35 21.45 14.44
CA ALA A 16 -50.64 21.41 13.16
C ALA A 16 -49.29 22.14 13.22
N THR A 17 -49.23 23.29 13.88
CA THR A 17 -47.98 24.02 14.09
C THR A 17 -46.98 23.27 14.99
N ALA A 18 -47.46 22.62 16.04
CA ALA A 18 -46.61 21.82 16.93
C ALA A 18 -46.02 20.58 16.18
N ILE A 19 -46.80 19.90 15.36
CA ILE A 19 -46.33 18.77 14.55
C ILE A 19 -45.30 19.25 13.52
N ALA A 20 -45.54 20.39 12.85
CA ALA A 20 -44.61 20.93 11.87
C ALA A 20 -43.26 21.32 12.51
N LEU A 21 -43.31 21.96 13.70
CA LEU A 21 -42.11 22.30 14.47
C LEU A 21 -41.35 21.06 14.94
N PHE A 22 -42.06 20.01 15.38
CA PHE A 22 -41.43 18.74 15.78
C PHE A 22 -40.77 18.04 14.59
N LEU A 23 -41.40 18.02 13.42
CA LEU A 23 -40.81 17.45 12.19
C LEU A 23 -39.58 18.25 11.72
N MET A 24 -39.61 19.59 11.77
CA MET A 24 -38.45 20.41 11.45
C MET A 24 -37.29 20.16 12.43
N PHE A 25 -37.59 20.01 13.73
CA PHE A 25 -36.57 19.73 14.74
C PHE A 25 -35.98 18.32 14.58
N ALA A 26 -36.81 17.33 14.25
CA ALA A 26 -36.37 15.97 13.97
C ALA A 26 -35.48 15.91 12.71
N MET A 27 -35.82 16.66 11.64
CA MET A 27 -34.94 16.77 10.46
C MET A 27 -33.63 17.49 10.75
N ALA A 28 -33.65 18.55 11.57
CA ALA A 28 -32.43 19.27 11.97
C ALA A 28 -31.46 18.38 12.77
N ILE A 29 -31.99 17.54 13.68
CA ILE A 29 -31.20 16.59 14.47
C ILE A 29 -30.60 15.50 13.56
N SER A 30 -31.31 15.04 12.52
CA SER A 30 -30.81 14.04 11.59
C SER A 30 -29.64 14.53 10.72
N LEU A 31 -29.55 15.83 10.45
CA LEU A 31 -28.42 16.42 9.69
C LEU A 31 -27.14 16.57 10.54
N VAL A 32 -27.26 16.63 11.87
CA VAL A 32 -26.09 16.79 12.75
C VAL A 32 -25.42 15.45 13.06
N ALA A 33 -26.11 14.32 12.82
CA ALA A 33 -25.66 12.97 13.14
C ALA A 33 -24.91 12.25 12.00
N LEU A 34 -24.64 12.91 10.89
CA LEU A 34 -23.77 12.32 9.86
C LEU A 34 -22.33 12.36 10.39
N PRO A 35 -21.69 11.20 10.64
CA PRO A 35 -20.27 11.20 10.94
C PRO A 35 -19.57 11.87 9.77
N SER A 36 -18.79 12.91 10.08
CA SER A 36 -17.89 13.49 9.08
C SER A 36 -17.00 12.35 8.61
N ALA A 37 -17.22 11.85 7.38
CA ALA A 37 -16.29 10.94 6.75
C ALA A 37 -15.00 11.74 6.57
N THR A 38 -14.09 11.64 7.52
CA THR A 38 -12.73 12.14 7.33
C THR A 38 -12.16 11.33 6.18
N ALA A 39 -11.88 11.99 5.06
CA ALA A 39 -11.17 11.34 3.95
C ALA A 39 -9.88 10.76 4.54
N GLN A 40 -9.72 9.45 4.42
CA GLN A 40 -8.51 8.78 4.89
C GLN A 40 -7.35 9.23 3.99
N ASP A 41 -6.27 9.72 4.60
CA ASP A 41 -5.09 10.12 3.85
C ASP A 41 -4.53 8.92 3.09
N THR A 42 -4.24 9.12 1.81
CA THR A 42 -3.65 8.10 0.95
C THR A 42 -2.28 8.54 0.43
N ARG A 43 -1.39 7.58 0.20
CA ARG A 43 -0.08 7.83 -0.35
C ARG A 43 0.27 6.82 -1.43
N LYS A 44 0.77 7.31 -2.58
CA LYS A 44 1.36 6.45 -3.62
C LYS A 44 2.62 5.77 -3.10
N THR A 45 2.82 4.54 -3.53
CA THR A 45 4.00 3.73 -3.23
C THR A 45 4.80 3.46 -4.51
N TYR A 46 6.07 3.15 -4.34
CA TYR A 46 7.00 2.91 -5.45
C TYR A 46 7.80 1.66 -5.11
N PRO A 47 7.27 0.46 -5.44
CA PRO A 47 8.03 -0.77 -5.29
C PRO A 47 9.17 -0.84 -6.28
N PHE A 48 10.15 -1.66 -5.95
CA PHE A 48 11.30 -1.91 -6.81
C PHE A 48 11.65 -3.40 -6.84
N ILE A 49 12.31 -3.81 -7.91
CA ILE A 49 12.93 -5.12 -8.09
C ILE A 49 14.32 -4.93 -8.67
N GLY A 50 15.28 -5.67 -8.14
CA GLY A 50 16.60 -5.81 -8.70
C GLY A 50 16.99 -7.28 -8.74
N ALA A 51 17.85 -7.67 -9.66
CA ALA A 51 18.37 -9.03 -9.80
C ALA A 51 19.89 -8.97 -9.97
N VAL A 52 20.62 -9.64 -9.08
CA VAL A 52 22.10 -9.64 -9.08
C VAL A 52 22.62 -11.05 -8.82
N PRO A 53 23.53 -11.56 -9.65
CA PRO A 53 24.08 -10.96 -10.87
C PRO A 53 23.09 -10.97 -12.03
N ASN A 54 23.31 -10.07 -12.98
CA ASN A 54 22.60 -10.04 -14.24
C ASN A 54 23.56 -9.56 -15.34
N PRO A 55 23.95 -10.42 -16.32
CA PRO A 55 23.42 -11.79 -16.56
C PRO A 55 23.86 -12.81 -15.50
N VAL A 56 23.23 -13.99 -15.55
CA VAL A 56 23.52 -15.16 -14.70
C VAL A 56 23.51 -16.43 -15.54
N GLY A 57 24.19 -17.49 -15.08
CA GLY A 57 24.11 -18.81 -15.72
C GLY A 57 22.91 -19.64 -15.28
N VAL A 58 22.52 -20.62 -16.09
CA VAL A 58 21.50 -21.61 -15.72
C VAL A 58 21.92 -22.31 -14.42
N ASN A 59 20.96 -22.51 -13.50
CA ASN A 59 21.13 -23.11 -12.17
C ASN A 59 22.07 -22.33 -11.23
N GLN A 60 22.41 -21.09 -11.51
CA GLN A 60 23.10 -20.21 -10.58
C GLN A 60 22.10 -19.34 -9.79
N GLU A 61 22.46 -19.05 -8.55
CA GLU A 61 21.64 -18.21 -7.67
C GLU A 61 21.65 -16.75 -8.11
N VAL A 62 20.48 -16.14 -8.06
CA VAL A 62 20.26 -14.71 -8.26
C VAL A 62 19.66 -14.15 -6.99
N LEU A 63 20.29 -13.12 -6.43
CA LEU A 63 19.70 -12.35 -5.35
C LEU A 63 18.68 -11.37 -5.95
N LEU A 64 17.45 -11.50 -5.54
CA LEU A 64 16.38 -10.54 -5.84
C LEU A 64 16.31 -9.51 -4.73
N HIS A 65 16.49 -8.23 -5.08
CA HIS A 65 16.22 -7.10 -4.19
C HIS A 65 14.77 -6.68 -4.36
N VAL A 66 13.96 -6.86 -3.33
CA VAL A 66 12.51 -6.60 -3.33
C VAL A 66 12.19 -5.53 -2.30
N GLY A 67 11.31 -4.60 -2.61
CA GLY A 67 10.92 -3.62 -1.62
C GLY A 67 10.11 -2.46 -2.17
N ILE A 68 9.93 -1.46 -1.32
CA ILE A 68 9.36 -0.15 -1.67
C ILE A 68 10.25 0.98 -1.14
N THR A 69 10.21 2.13 -1.78
CA THR A 69 11.07 3.28 -1.41
C THR A 69 10.64 4.00 -0.14
N HIS A 70 9.56 3.55 0.52
CA HIS A 70 9.03 4.19 1.72
C HIS A 70 9.48 3.44 2.99
N PRO A 71 10.35 4.05 3.82
CA PRO A 71 10.81 3.44 5.07
C PRO A 71 9.74 3.53 6.16
N LEU A 72 9.85 2.67 7.16
CA LEU A 72 9.07 2.68 8.39
C LEU A 72 9.84 3.33 9.55
N TYR A 73 9.14 3.74 10.59
CA TYR A 73 9.75 4.45 11.71
C TYR A 73 10.58 3.53 12.62
N ASN A 74 10.03 2.37 12.97
CA ASN A 74 10.62 1.45 13.94
C ASN A 74 11.37 0.32 13.22
N THR A 75 12.55 -0.07 13.70
CA THR A 75 13.35 -1.18 13.16
C THR A 75 12.64 -2.54 13.22
N ALA A 76 11.67 -2.71 14.12
CA ALA A 76 10.86 -3.92 14.20
C ALA A 76 9.70 -3.95 13.17
N ASP A 77 9.37 -2.81 12.55
CA ASP A 77 8.31 -2.73 11.54
C ASP A 77 8.83 -3.16 10.16
N GLY A 78 7.95 -3.69 9.33
CA GLY A 78 8.21 -4.09 7.94
C GLY A 78 6.92 -4.05 7.15
N TRP A 79 7.02 -3.82 5.85
CA TRP A 79 5.88 -3.97 4.93
C TRP A 79 5.68 -5.45 4.64
N GLU A 80 4.42 -5.90 4.70
CA GLU A 80 4.07 -7.31 4.59
C GLU A 80 3.51 -7.65 3.20
N GLY A 81 3.58 -8.92 2.82
CA GLY A 81 2.82 -9.45 1.69
C GLY A 81 3.31 -9.03 0.30
N LEU A 82 4.53 -8.50 0.17
CA LEU A 82 5.08 -8.22 -1.16
C LEU A 82 5.28 -9.52 -1.93
N THR A 83 4.94 -9.52 -3.21
CA THR A 83 5.18 -10.67 -4.10
C THR A 83 5.98 -10.25 -5.31
N VAL A 84 6.63 -11.21 -5.95
CA VAL A 84 7.32 -11.02 -7.22
C VAL A 84 6.74 -11.98 -8.25
N THR A 85 6.26 -11.43 -9.35
CA THR A 85 5.93 -12.22 -10.54
C THR A 85 7.17 -12.41 -11.36
N VAL A 86 7.48 -13.67 -11.68
CA VAL A 86 8.56 -14.09 -12.57
C VAL A 86 7.92 -14.72 -13.81
N THR A 87 8.11 -14.13 -14.97
CA THR A 87 7.72 -14.76 -16.25
C THR A 87 8.94 -15.33 -16.91
N ARG A 88 8.94 -16.63 -17.13
CA ARG A 88 10.02 -17.40 -17.72
C ARG A 88 10.04 -17.27 -19.25
N PRO A 89 11.16 -17.63 -19.92
CA PRO A 89 11.24 -17.61 -21.39
C PRO A 89 10.22 -18.52 -22.09
N ASP A 90 9.78 -19.61 -21.44
CA ASP A 90 8.75 -20.53 -21.95
C ASP A 90 7.31 -20.01 -21.72
N GLY A 91 7.15 -18.83 -21.15
CA GLY A 91 5.86 -18.21 -20.85
C GLY A 91 5.22 -18.66 -19.52
N VAL A 92 5.87 -19.55 -18.79
CA VAL A 92 5.39 -19.93 -17.44
C VAL A 92 5.55 -18.76 -16.49
N VAL A 93 4.51 -18.51 -15.70
CA VAL A 93 4.47 -17.43 -14.69
C VAL A 93 4.53 -18.06 -13.31
N GLU A 94 5.48 -17.60 -12.51
CA GLU A 94 5.70 -17.99 -11.12
C GLU A 94 5.47 -16.81 -10.21
N THR A 95 4.98 -17.05 -8.99
CA THR A 95 4.84 -16.01 -7.96
C THR A 95 5.70 -16.39 -6.77
N LEU A 96 6.64 -15.52 -6.41
CA LEU A 96 7.52 -15.67 -5.28
C LEU A 96 7.03 -14.83 -4.10
N GLY A 97 7.32 -15.26 -2.88
CA GLY A 97 6.89 -14.60 -1.66
C GLY A 97 5.79 -15.37 -0.93
N PRO A 98 4.99 -14.74 -0.05
CA PRO A 98 5.03 -13.33 0.28
C PRO A 98 6.31 -12.94 1.04
N TYR A 99 6.84 -11.77 0.75
CA TYR A 99 7.99 -11.18 1.42
C TYR A 99 7.56 -10.16 2.47
N ARG A 100 8.40 -10.02 3.49
CA ARG A 100 8.33 -8.93 4.46
C ARG A 100 9.60 -8.09 4.35
N THR A 101 9.47 -6.77 4.28
CA THR A 101 10.63 -5.87 4.29
C THR A 101 11.16 -5.65 5.70
N ASP A 102 12.34 -5.10 5.81
CA ASP A 102 12.80 -4.43 7.02
C ASP A 102 12.23 -2.99 7.10
N SER A 103 12.62 -2.24 8.12
CA SER A 103 12.17 -0.85 8.31
C SER A 103 12.72 0.13 7.27
N THR A 104 13.70 -0.24 6.48
CA THR A 104 14.19 0.60 5.36
C THR A 104 13.32 0.48 4.12
N GLY A 105 12.42 -0.51 4.09
CA GLY A 105 11.52 -0.80 3.00
C GLY A 105 12.04 -1.88 2.04
N GLY A 106 13.20 -2.48 2.32
CA GLY A 106 13.85 -3.48 1.49
C GLY A 106 13.86 -4.88 2.10
N THR A 107 13.99 -5.88 1.24
CA THR A 107 14.24 -7.28 1.58
C THR A 107 14.93 -7.98 0.41
N GLY A 108 15.26 -9.25 0.56
CA GLY A 108 15.85 -10.05 -0.50
C GLY A 108 15.34 -11.48 -0.51
N GLY A 109 15.42 -12.09 -1.67
CA GLY A 109 15.14 -13.51 -1.89
C GLY A 109 16.11 -14.09 -2.89
N VAL A 110 16.28 -15.41 -2.86
CA VAL A 110 17.09 -16.13 -3.86
C VAL A 110 16.17 -16.74 -4.90
N TYR A 111 16.54 -16.60 -6.16
CA TYR A 111 15.90 -17.25 -7.28
C TYR A 111 16.96 -18.04 -8.07
N VAL A 112 16.60 -19.23 -8.53
CA VAL A 112 17.48 -20.08 -9.33
C VAL A 112 16.81 -20.37 -10.68
N PRO A 113 17.22 -19.69 -11.77
CA PRO A 113 16.65 -19.92 -13.10
C PRO A 113 17.10 -21.26 -13.66
N THR A 114 16.17 -22.03 -14.24
CA THR A 114 16.41 -23.41 -14.71
C THR A 114 16.59 -23.53 -16.20
N MET A 115 16.48 -22.46 -16.98
CA MET A 115 16.66 -22.45 -18.44
C MET A 115 17.28 -21.13 -18.89
N ALA A 116 17.98 -21.14 -19.99
CA ALA A 116 18.51 -19.93 -20.61
C ALA A 116 17.39 -19.11 -21.28
N GLY A 117 17.58 -17.80 -21.32
CA GLY A 117 16.67 -16.87 -21.96
C GLY A 117 16.40 -15.64 -21.10
N ASN A 118 15.45 -14.84 -21.52
CA ASN A 118 15.06 -13.61 -20.80
C ASN A 118 13.86 -13.89 -19.91
N TYR A 119 14.04 -13.65 -18.63
CA TYR A 119 12.97 -13.63 -17.63
C TYR A 119 12.53 -12.20 -17.40
N THR A 120 11.25 -11.97 -17.10
CA THR A 120 10.77 -10.69 -16.60
C THR A 120 10.36 -10.81 -15.15
N LEU A 121 10.74 -9.79 -14.36
CA LEU A 121 10.52 -9.73 -12.93
C LEU A 121 9.74 -8.47 -12.60
N GLN A 122 8.72 -8.58 -11.73
CA GLN A 122 7.94 -7.44 -11.25
C GLN A 122 7.54 -7.63 -9.81
N THR A 123 7.79 -6.64 -8.96
CA THR A 123 7.34 -6.62 -7.57
C THR A 123 5.95 -6.00 -7.46
N HIS A 124 5.10 -6.63 -6.66
CA HIS A 124 3.76 -6.16 -6.32
C HIS A 124 3.71 -5.81 -4.83
N PHE A 125 3.28 -4.59 -4.52
CA PHE A 125 3.04 -4.11 -3.17
C PHE A 125 1.53 -4.06 -2.93
N PRO A 126 0.98 -4.80 -1.94
CA PRO A 126 -0.43 -4.73 -1.59
C PRO A 126 -0.73 -3.46 -0.81
N GLU A 127 -1.97 -2.98 -0.87
CA GLU A 127 -2.42 -1.86 -0.04
C GLU A 127 -2.24 -2.17 1.44
N GLN A 128 -1.66 -1.23 2.19
CA GLN A 128 -1.40 -1.36 3.61
C GLN A 128 -1.56 -0.03 4.33
N VAL A 129 -1.79 -0.07 5.62
CA VAL A 129 -1.88 1.13 6.47
C VAL A 129 -0.52 1.38 7.12
N ASN A 130 -0.03 2.63 7.03
CA ASN A 130 1.19 3.04 7.73
C ASN A 130 0.97 2.95 9.26
N PRO A 131 1.71 2.09 9.98
CA PRO A 131 1.44 1.82 11.39
C PRO A 131 1.84 2.97 12.32
N ARG A 132 2.80 3.81 11.92
CA ARG A 132 3.39 4.86 12.73
C ARG A 132 3.78 6.07 11.89
N ARG A 133 3.77 7.25 12.51
CA ARG A 133 4.24 8.46 11.84
C ARG A 133 5.70 8.34 11.43
N VAL A 134 5.99 8.63 10.15
CA VAL A 134 7.33 8.61 9.55
C VAL A 134 7.73 10.04 9.18
N THR A 135 8.78 10.56 9.82
CA THR A 135 9.28 11.92 9.61
C THR A 135 10.49 12.00 8.69
N ARG A 136 11.09 10.84 8.35
CA ARG A 136 12.28 10.75 7.47
C ARG A 136 11.95 10.91 5.98
N VAL A 137 10.68 11.08 5.64
CA VAL A 137 10.19 11.31 4.28
C VAL A 137 9.59 12.71 4.17
N SER A 138 9.57 13.28 2.98
CA SER A 138 8.99 14.60 2.72
C SER A 138 7.88 14.50 1.67
N PRO A 139 6.65 14.92 1.98
CA PRO A 139 6.17 15.31 3.31
C PRO A 139 6.15 14.11 4.27
N PRO A 140 6.12 14.33 5.60
CA PRO A 140 5.96 13.26 6.57
C PRO A 140 4.70 12.44 6.30
N THR A 141 4.73 11.15 6.67
CA THR A 141 3.56 10.26 6.54
C THR A 141 2.99 9.99 7.92
N GLU A 142 1.73 10.30 8.12
CA GLU A 142 1.07 10.10 9.41
C GLU A 142 0.72 8.62 9.63
N ALA A 143 0.57 8.23 10.89
CA ALA A 143 -0.02 6.94 11.24
C ALA A 143 -1.45 6.87 10.72
N GLY A 144 -1.86 5.72 10.18
CA GLY A 144 -3.18 5.54 9.59
C GLY A 144 -3.29 5.93 8.11
N THR A 145 -2.26 6.55 7.52
CA THR A 145 -2.23 6.81 6.07
C THR A 145 -2.28 5.49 5.29
N VAL A 146 -3.18 5.39 4.31
CA VAL A 146 -3.24 4.24 3.39
C VAL A 146 -2.15 4.36 2.35
N MET A 147 -1.26 3.39 2.34
CA MET A 147 -0.23 3.19 1.33
C MET A 147 -0.85 2.37 0.21
N LEU A 148 -1.06 3.00 -0.94
CA LEU A 148 -1.79 2.39 -2.06
C LEU A 148 -1.03 1.22 -2.66
N ALA A 149 -1.77 0.20 -3.11
CA ALA A 149 -1.20 -0.89 -3.89
C ALA A 149 -0.54 -0.36 -5.17
N SER A 150 0.56 -0.99 -5.56
CA SER A 150 1.31 -0.60 -6.76
C SER A 150 2.28 -1.69 -7.22
N ASP A 151 2.69 -1.59 -8.46
CA ASP A 151 3.64 -2.50 -9.10
C ASP A 151 4.94 -1.75 -9.42
N SER A 152 6.08 -2.47 -9.39
CA SER A 152 7.36 -1.93 -9.86
C SER A 152 7.40 -1.87 -11.38
N ASP A 153 8.40 -1.17 -11.90
CA ASP A 153 8.83 -1.40 -13.28
C ASP A 153 9.24 -2.87 -13.48
N ILE A 154 9.09 -3.35 -14.72
CA ILE A 154 9.52 -4.69 -15.11
C ILE A 154 11.03 -4.67 -15.33
N VAL A 155 11.74 -5.60 -14.70
CA VAL A 155 13.18 -5.82 -14.88
C VAL A 155 13.40 -7.12 -15.65
N THR A 156 14.30 -7.10 -16.63
CA THR A 156 14.72 -8.28 -17.36
C THR A 156 15.94 -8.91 -16.69
N LEU A 157 15.83 -10.20 -16.35
CA LEU A 157 16.95 -11.04 -15.95
C LEU A 157 17.39 -11.86 -17.17
N VAL A 158 18.63 -11.70 -17.58
CA VAL A 158 19.25 -12.46 -18.67
C VAL A 158 19.91 -13.71 -18.12
N VAL A 159 19.48 -14.88 -18.57
CA VAL A 159 20.04 -16.17 -18.17
C VAL A 159 20.73 -16.80 -19.36
N GLN A 160 22.02 -17.09 -19.23
CA GLN A 160 22.86 -17.73 -20.25
C GLN A 160 23.16 -19.19 -19.93
N GLU A 161 23.48 -19.99 -20.93
CA GLU A 161 23.80 -21.42 -20.75
C GLU A 161 25.02 -21.61 -19.83
N GLU A 162 26.07 -20.80 -20.07
CA GLU A 162 27.32 -20.91 -19.36
C GLU A 162 27.26 -20.20 -18.00
N SER A 163 27.83 -20.81 -16.98
CA SER A 163 27.97 -20.22 -15.67
C SER A 163 28.87 -18.97 -15.69
N ILE A 164 28.47 -17.93 -15.00
CA ILE A 164 29.34 -16.78 -14.79
C ILE A 164 30.30 -17.04 -13.63
N GLN A 165 31.51 -16.49 -13.73
CA GLN A 165 32.47 -16.47 -12.63
C GLN A 165 32.26 -15.18 -11.83
N TYR A 166 31.93 -15.32 -10.55
CA TYR A 166 31.57 -14.17 -9.71
C TYR A 166 32.75 -13.22 -9.47
N TYR A 167 33.93 -13.73 -9.19
CA TYR A 167 35.15 -12.94 -9.05
C TYR A 167 36.38 -13.79 -9.36
N PRO A 168 37.41 -13.24 -10.00
CA PRO A 168 38.70 -13.92 -10.07
C PRO A 168 39.21 -14.11 -8.63
N ALA A 169 39.73 -15.30 -8.35
CA ALA A 169 40.37 -15.59 -7.07
C ALA A 169 41.58 -14.64 -6.90
N HIS A 170 41.47 -13.71 -5.96
CA HIS A 170 42.64 -12.91 -5.55
C HIS A 170 43.32 -13.65 -4.40
N PRO A 171 44.66 -13.91 -4.53
CA PRO A 171 45.41 -14.39 -3.39
C PRO A 171 45.36 -13.34 -2.27
N LEU A 172 45.12 -13.82 -1.04
CA LEU A 172 45.17 -12.95 0.12
C LEU A 172 46.59 -12.37 0.23
N PRO A 173 46.76 -11.08 0.59
CA PRO A 173 48.09 -10.51 0.88
C PRO A 173 48.76 -11.36 1.97
N THR A 174 49.98 -11.81 1.75
CA THR A 174 50.81 -12.49 2.74
C THR A 174 51.46 -11.51 3.68
#